data_ff65363e5f77cc494a6f9739715d569f
#
_entry.id   ff65363e5f77cc494a6f9739715d569f
#
_cell.length_a   1.000
_cell.length_b   1.000
_cell.length_c   1.000
_cell.angle_alpha   90.00
_cell.angle_beta   90.00
_cell.angle_gamma   90.00
#
_symmetry.space_group_name_H-M   'P 1'
#
loop_
_entity.id
_entity.type
_entity.pdbx_description
1 polymer ?
#
loop_
_entity_poly.entity_id
_entity_poly.type
_entity_poly.pdbx_seq_one_letter_code
_entity_poly.pdbx_strand_id
1 'polypeptide(L)'
;MILILKKIINYLLYLLPWFLSTLLVRDYSYYKELNQPFFAPPTWVFPVVWTILYILVAYSIYKVFNKRNKEYLIALIVNYIANQLYTIFFFLLKNNFLSFVDTLIVLISSLYLYYETKEIDNKASKYIIPYIIWNIFATLLSLTIFLMN
;
A
#
# COMPACT_ATOMS: atom_id res chain seq x y z
N MET A 1 -24.63 -21.66 0.53
CA MET A 1 -23.36 -21.97 -0.14
C MET A 1 -23.06 -21.01 -1.30
N ILE A 2 -23.89 -20.91 -2.33
CA ILE A 2 -23.67 -20.03 -3.52
C ILE A 2 -23.52 -18.54 -3.15
N LEU A 3 -24.30 -18.03 -2.20
CA LEU A 3 -24.23 -16.62 -1.78
C LEU A 3 -22.89 -16.28 -1.06
N ILE A 4 -22.40 -17.19 -0.25
CA ILE A 4 -21.11 -17.03 0.46
C ILE A 4 -19.97 -17.04 -0.57
N LEU A 5 -20.00 -17.97 -1.50
CA LEU A 5 -19.00 -18.07 -2.57
C LEU A 5 -18.93 -16.78 -3.41
N LYS A 6 -20.08 -16.21 -3.78
CA LYS A 6 -20.15 -14.91 -4.50
C LYS A 6 -19.53 -13.78 -3.69
N LYS A 7 -19.74 -13.71 -2.38
CA LYS A 7 -19.13 -12.69 -1.51
C LYS A 7 -17.62 -12.84 -1.44
N ILE A 8 -17.12 -14.08 -1.33
CA ILE A 8 -15.68 -14.35 -1.31
C ILE A 8 -15.03 -13.97 -2.64
N ILE A 9 -15.61 -14.40 -3.76
CA ILE A 9 -15.10 -14.05 -5.10
C ILE A 9 -15.06 -12.53 -5.28
N ASN A 10 -16.13 -11.85 -4.91
CA ASN A 10 -16.21 -10.39 -5.04
C ASN A 10 -15.16 -9.69 -4.18
N TYR A 11 -14.88 -10.17 -2.97
CA TYR A 11 -13.81 -9.65 -2.14
C TYR A 11 -12.43 -9.88 -2.75
N LEU A 12 -12.18 -11.07 -3.30
CA LEU A 12 -10.90 -11.41 -3.95
C LEU A 12 -10.61 -10.51 -5.15
N LEU A 13 -11.62 -10.05 -5.88
CA LEU A 13 -11.45 -9.09 -6.99
C LEU A 13 -10.86 -7.75 -6.51
N TYR A 14 -11.12 -7.34 -5.27
CA TYR A 14 -10.52 -6.13 -4.69
C TYR A 14 -9.17 -6.40 -4.04
N LEU A 15 -8.89 -7.63 -3.61
CA LEU A 15 -7.64 -8.00 -2.94
C LEU A 15 -6.50 -8.32 -3.91
N LEU A 16 -6.75 -9.19 -4.89
CA LEU A 16 -5.70 -9.72 -5.75
C LEU A 16 -4.89 -8.65 -6.51
N PRO A 17 -5.48 -7.55 -7.03
CA PRO A 17 -4.70 -6.54 -7.72
C PRO A 17 -3.58 -5.92 -6.88
N TRP A 18 -3.73 -5.84 -5.55
CA TRP A 18 -2.71 -5.28 -4.67
C TRP A 18 -1.40 -6.09 -4.64
N PHE A 19 -1.44 -7.35 -5.04
CA PHE A 19 -0.26 -8.21 -5.09
C PHE A 19 0.48 -8.18 -6.44
N LEU A 20 0.01 -7.43 -7.44
CA LEU A 20 0.61 -7.43 -8.78
C LEU A 20 2.08 -7.05 -8.77
N SER A 21 2.46 -5.98 -8.06
CA SER A 21 3.85 -5.52 -8.00
C SER A 21 4.75 -6.48 -7.24
N THR A 22 4.21 -7.30 -6.32
CA THR A 22 5.01 -8.29 -5.60
C THR A 22 5.61 -9.34 -6.51
N LEU A 23 5.00 -9.58 -7.69
CA LEU A 23 5.53 -10.49 -8.71
C LEU A 23 6.84 -9.98 -9.33
N LEU A 24 7.15 -8.70 -9.19
CA LEU A 24 8.38 -8.08 -9.68
C LEU A 24 9.53 -8.16 -8.66
N VAL A 25 9.23 -8.45 -7.39
CA VAL A 25 10.24 -8.61 -6.34
C VAL A 25 10.83 -10.00 -6.44
N ARG A 26 12.06 -10.10 -6.97
CA ARG A 26 12.77 -11.38 -7.09
C ARG A 26 13.50 -11.73 -5.79
N ASP A 27 14.14 -10.75 -5.18
CA ASP A 27 14.88 -10.87 -3.92
C ASP A 27 15.03 -9.51 -3.22
N TYR A 28 15.61 -9.51 -2.05
CA TYR A 28 15.88 -8.31 -1.25
C TYR A 28 17.37 -7.95 -1.20
N SER A 29 18.17 -8.38 -2.18
CA SER A 29 19.62 -8.14 -2.20
C SER A 29 19.92 -6.65 -2.18
N TYR A 30 19.26 -5.87 -3.03
CA TYR A 30 19.43 -4.43 -3.07
C TYR A 30 19.20 -3.77 -1.71
N TYR A 31 18.10 -4.11 -1.03
CA TYR A 31 17.82 -3.56 0.31
C TYR A 31 18.91 -3.90 1.31
N LYS A 32 19.47 -5.12 1.27
CA LYS A 32 20.52 -5.57 2.19
C LYS A 32 21.87 -4.93 1.94
N GLU A 33 22.16 -4.48 0.71
CA GLU A 33 23.40 -3.83 0.32
C GLU A 33 23.44 -2.35 0.71
N LEU A 34 22.28 -1.72 0.95
CA LEU A 34 22.18 -0.32 1.36
C LEU A 34 22.63 -0.10 2.79
N ASN A 35 23.18 1.09 3.06
CA ASN A 35 23.31 1.58 4.43
C ASN A 35 21.93 1.75 5.04
N GLN A 36 21.68 1.06 6.14
CA GLN A 36 20.37 1.01 6.76
C GLN A 36 20.37 1.73 8.11
N PRO A 37 19.30 2.48 8.45
CA PRO A 37 19.15 3.01 9.79
C PRO A 37 18.94 1.88 10.82
N PHE A 38 19.24 2.16 12.08
CA PHE A 38 19.11 1.18 13.17
C PHE A 38 17.69 0.62 13.35
N PHE A 39 16.67 1.37 12.90
CA PHE A 39 15.27 0.97 12.96
C PHE A 39 14.78 0.23 11.72
N ALA A 40 15.64 -0.02 10.73
CA ALA A 40 15.27 -0.74 9.51
C ALA A 40 14.83 -2.16 9.83
N PRO A 41 13.64 -2.58 9.38
CA PRO A 41 13.16 -3.93 9.68
C PRO A 41 13.89 -4.99 8.85
N PRO A 42 14.01 -6.21 9.37
CA PRO A 42 14.49 -7.32 8.57
C PRO A 42 13.54 -7.62 7.40
N THR A 43 14.08 -8.16 6.32
CA THR A 43 13.38 -8.31 5.03
C THR A 43 12.06 -9.09 5.10
N TRP A 44 11.94 -10.04 6.01
CA TRP A 44 10.73 -10.85 6.18
C TRP A 44 9.51 -10.05 6.70
N VAL A 45 9.76 -8.90 7.34
CA VAL A 45 8.68 -8.04 7.87
C VAL A 45 7.84 -7.47 6.74
N PHE A 46 8.47 -7.08 5.62
CA PHE A 46 7.78 -6.44 4.51
C PHE A 46 6.64 -7.29 3.93
N PRO A 47 6.86 -8.53 3.47
CA PRO A 47 5.78 -9.33 2.90
C PRO A 47 4.67 -9.63 3.92
N VAL A 48 5.02 -9.84 5.19
CA VAL A 48 4.02 -10.09 6.24
C VAL A 48 3.13 -8.87 6.46
N VAL A 49 3.73 -7.71 6.68
CA VAL A 49 2.98 -6.47 6.94
C VAL A 49 2.14 -6.07 5.73
N TRP A 50 2.73 -6.04 4.52
CA TRP A 50 1.99 -5.69 3.31
C TRP A 50 0.82 -6.62 3.03
N THR A 51 0.96 -7.92 3.28
CA THR A 51 -0.15 -8.87 3.15
C THR A 51 -1.32 -8.49 4.06
N ILE A 52 -1.04 -8.21 5.33
CA ILE A 52 -2.07 -7.81 6.30
C ILE A 52 -2.75 -6.50 5.85
N LEU A 53 -1.94 -5.51 5.44
CA LEU A 53 -2.44 -4.21 5.02
C LEU A 53 -3.32 -4.31 3.77
N TYR A 54 -2.93 -5.10 2.78
CA TYR A 54 -3.72 -5.32 1.57
C TYR A 54 -5.06 -5.99 1.86
N ILE A 55 -5.08 -6.95 2.79
CA ILE A 55 -6.33 -7.57 3.26
C ILE A 55 -7.27 -6.52 3.86
N LEU A 56 -6.75 -5.64 4.71
CA LEU A 56 -7.55 -4.60 5.37
C LEU A 56 -8.05 -3.54 4.39
N VAL A 57 -7.17 -3.03 3.51
CA VAL A 57 -7.53 -2.04 2.48
C VAL A 57 -8.55 -2.62 1.50
N ALA A 58 -8.34 -3.84 1.02
CA ALA A 58 -9.29 -4.51 0.13
C ALA A 58 -10.67 -4.72 0.80
N TYR A 59 -10.69 -5.00 2.10
CA TYR A 59 -11.93 -5.10 2.85
C TYR A 59 -12.66 -3.75 2.96
N SER A 60 -11.92 -2.67 3.19
CA SER A 60 -12.48 -1.32 3.15
C SER A 60 -13.10 -1.01 1.78
N ILE A 61 -12.37 -1.28 0.69
CA ILE A 61 -12.86 -1.08 -0.68
C ILE A 61 -14.13 -1.91 -0.93
N TYR A 62 -14.11 -3.19 -0.56
CA TYR A 62 -15.27 -4.07 -0.69
C TYR A 62 -16.54 -3.51 -0.04
N LYS A 63 -16.39 -2.84 1.11
CA LYS A 63 -17.51 -2.23 1.86
C LYS A 63 -18.11 -1.01 1.17
N VAL A 64 -17.31 -0.21 0.50
CA VAL A 64 -17.75 1.12 0.01
C VAL A 64 -17.85 1.23 -1.51
N PHE A 65 -17.25 0.32 -2.27
CA PHE A 65 -17.10 0.46 -3.72
C PHE A 65 -18.42 0.66 -4.46
N ASN A 66 -19.50 0.03 -4.03
CA ASN A 66 -20.81 0.18 -4.64
C ASN A 66 -21.47 1.54 -4.36
N LYS A 67 -20.96 2.29 -3.38
CA LYS A 67 -21.44 3.63 -3.00
C LYS A 67 -20.44 4.73 -3.36
N ARG A 68 -19.41 4.39 -4.16
CA ARG A 68 -18.30 5.29 -4.50
C ARG A 68 -18.77 6.52 -5.26
N ASN A 69 -18.15 7.64 -4.98
CA ASN A 69 -18.19 8.87 -5.76
C ASN A 69 -16.92 9.02 -6.62
N LYS A 70 -16.82 10.10 -7.36
CA LYS A 70 -15.68 10.40 -8.24
C LYS A 70 -14.39 10.65 -7.44
N GLU A 71 -14.49 11.38 -6.35
CA GLU A 71 -13.38 11.77 -5.46
C GLU A 71 -12.75 10.52 -4.83
N TYR A 72 -13.58 9.61 -4.32
CA TYR A 72 -13.13 8.32 -3.83
C TYR A 72 -12.37 7.51 -4.90
N LEU A 73 -12.90 7.46 -6.12
CA LEU A 73 -12.23 6.74 -7.21
C LEU A 73 -10.86 7.35 -7.56
N ILE A 74 -10.76 8.67 -7.59
CA ILE A 74 -9.48 9.36 -7.82
C ILE A 74 -8.49 9.00 -6.71
N ALA A 75 -8.91 9.11 -5.45
CA ALA A 75 -8.07 8.75 -4.30
C ALA A 75 -7.58 7.29 -4.38
N LEU A 76 -8.49 6.36 -4.68
CA LEU A 76 -8.17 4.94 -4.80
C LEU A 76 -7.20 4.66 -5.95
N ILE A 77 -7.45 5.21 -7.13
CA ILE A 77 -6.61 4.97 -8.31
C ILE A 77 -5.22 5.55 -8.11
N VAL A 78 -5.10 6.78 -7.61
CA VAL A 78 -3.80 7.42 -7.34
C VAL A 78 -3.02 6.62 -6.30
N ASN A 79 -3.67 6.24 -5.20
CA ASN A 79 -3.02 5.45 -4.15
C ASN A 79 -2.58 4.07 -4.66
N TYR A 80 -3.44 3.38 -5.41
CA TYR A 80 -3.13 2.07 -5.97
C TYR A 80 -1.94 2.14 -6.93
N ILE A 81 -1.94 3.08 -7.89
CA ILE A 81 -0.85 3.23 -8.86
C ILE A 81 0.46 3.54 -8.15
N ALA A 82 0.49 4.51 -7.24
CA ALA A 82 1.68 4.85 -6.48
C ALA A 82 2.19 3.64 -5.70
N ASN A 83 1.33 2.94 -4.98
CA ASN A 83 1.72 1.74 -4.23
C ASN A 83 2.37 0.67 -5.12
N GLN A 84 1.88 0.46 -6.35
CA GLN A 84 2.48 -0.49 -7.30
C GLN A 84 3.81 0.01 -7.88
N LEU A 85 3.95 1.33 -8.09
CA LEU A 85 5.16 1.94 -8.65
C LEU A 85 6.36 1.88 -7.71
N TYR A 86 6.15 1.86 -6.39
CA TYR A 86 7.24 1.73 -5.41
C TYR A 86 8.17 0.57 -5.74
N THR A 87 7.62 -0.58 -6.07
CA THR A 87 8.39 -1.78 -6.41
C THR A 87 9.28 -1.56 -7.64
N ILE A 88 8.77 -0.83 -8.63
CA ILE A 88 9.53 -0.49 -9.82
C ILE A 88 10.68 0.46 -9.47
N PHE A 89 10.40 1.53 -8.74
CA PHE A 89 11.43 2.52 -8.38
C PHE A 89 12.51 1.94 -7.48
N PHE A 90 12.12 1.15 -6.47
CA PHE A 90 13.07 0.62 -5.50
C PHE A 90 13.81 -0.62 -5.99
N PHE A 91 13.11 -1.64 -6.45
CA PHE A 91 13.74 -2.94 -6.79
C PHE A 91 14.24 -3.03 -8.22
N LEU A 92 13.57 -2.42 -9.20
CA LEU A 92 13.99 -2.50 -10.60
C LEU A 92 14.93 -1.36 -10.98
N LEU A 93 14.56 -0.11 -10.67
CA LEU A 93 15.36 1.07 -11.01
C LEU A 93 16.45 1.36 -9.97
N LYS A 94 16.34 0.78 -8.77
CA LYS A 94 17.27 1.00 -7.64
C LYS A 94 17.50 2.49 -7.35
N ASN A 95 16.42 3.28 -7.43
CA ASN A 95 16.47 4.73 -7.27
C ASN A 95 15.82 5.14 -5.94
N ASN A 96 16.67 5.41 -4.94
CA ASN A 96 16.21 5.75 -3.59
C ASN A 96 15.46 7.09 -3.53
N PHE A 97 15.80 8.07 -4.38
CA PHE A 97 15.09 9.34 -4.43
C PHE A 97 13.67 9.17 -4.97
N LEU A 98 13.49 8.50 -6.10
CA LEU A 98 12.17 8.22 -6.66
C LEU A 98 11.32 7.38 -5.70
N SER A 99 11.95 6.41 -5.03
CA SER A 99 11.27 5.59 -4.02
C SER A 99 10.77 6.42 -2.85
N PHE A 100 11.57 7.39 -2.36
CA PHE A 100 11.14 8.31 -1.32
C PHE A 100 9.98 9.20 -1.77
N VAL A 101 10.10 9.83 -2.95
CA VAL A 101 9.01 10.67 -3.51
C VAL A 101 7.73 9.87 -3.67
N ASP A 102 7.83 8.63 -4.13
CA ASP A 102 6.68 7.74 -4.29
C ASP A 102 6.03 7.39 -2.95
N THR A 103 6.81 7.10 -1.90
CA THR A 103 6.24 6.86 -0.56
C THR A 103 5.48 8.07 0.00
N LEU A 104 5.91 9.30 -0.32
CA LEU A 104 5.16 10.51 0.01
C LEU A 104 3.81 10.54 -0.70
N ILE A 105 3.78 10.19 -2.00
CA ILE A 105 2.54 10.14 -2.77
C ILE A 105 1.61 9.06 -2.21
N VAL A 106 2.15 7.89 -1.86
CA VAL A 106 1.38 6.81 -1.22
C VAL A 106 0.79 7.27 0.11
N LEU A 107 1.58 7.96 0.94
CA LEU A 107 1.11 8.47 2.23
C LEU A 107 0.00 9.52 2.04
N ILE A 108 0.21 10.54 1.23
CA ILE A 108 -0.77 11.61 1.00
C ILE A 108 -2.06 11.05 0.40
N SER A 109 -1.94 10.16 -0.60
CA SER A 109 -3.10 9.55 -1.23
C SER A 109 -3.82 8.58 -0.31
N SER A 110 -3.14 7.91 0.64
CA SER A 110 -3.77 7.07 1.64
C SER A 110 -4.60 7.87 2.65
N LEU A 111 -4.12 9.07 3.03
CA LEU A 111 -4.88 10.00 3.86
C LEU A 111 -6.13 10.50 3.13
N TYR A 112 -6.01 10.82 1.84
CA TYR A 112 -7.14 11.23 1.03
C TYR A 112 -8.13 10.08 0.85
N LEU A 113 -7.65 8.87 0.58
CA LEU A 113 -8.50 7.67 0.50
C LEU A 113 -9.24 7.39 1.82
N TYR A 114 -8.57 7.57 2.97
CA TYR A 114 -9.20 7.45 4.27
C TYR A 114 -10.34 8.47 4.44
N TYR A 115 -10.09 9.73 4.09
CA TYR A 115 -11.08 10.80 4.22
C TYR A 115 -12.31 10.51 3.35
N GLU A 116 -12.13 10.23 2.07
CA GLU A 116 -13.22 9.91 1.15
C GLU A 116 -13.99 8.64 1.57
N THR A 117 -13.28 7.62 2.06
CA THR A 117 -13.92 6.42 2.60
C THR A 117 -14.78 6.74 3.82
N LYS A 118 -14.28 7.63 4.70
CA LYS A 118 -14.98 8.02 5.93
C LYS A 118 -16.30 8.74 5.63
N GLU A 119 -16.35 9.57 4.60
CA GLU A 119 -17.58 10.24 4.13
C GLU A 119 -18.64 9.23 3.64
N ILE A 120 -18.21 8.09 3.07
CA ILE A 120 -19.11 7.04 2.61
C ILE A 120 -19.50 6.07 3.73
N ASP A 121 -18.51 5.60 4.51
CA ASP A 121 -18.68 4.66 5.61
C ASP A 121 -17.54 4.82 6.64
N ASN A 122 -17.86 5.43 7.77
CA ASN A 122 -16.90 5.67 8.85
C ASN A 122 -16.33 4.36 9.46
N LYS A 123 -17.07 3.25 9.40
CA LYS A 123 -16.56 1.97 9.90
C LYS A 123 -15.55 1.38 8.91
N ALA A 124 -15.82 1.50 7.62
CA ALA A 124 -14.91 1.02 6.57
C ALA A 124 -13.59 1.79 6.58
N SER A 125 -13.59 3.11 6.84
CA SER A 125 -12.36 3.91 6.88
C SER A 125 -11.36 3.45 7.95
N LYS A 126 -11.83 2.87 9.05
CA LYS A 126 -10.95 2.38 10.14
C LYS A 126 -9.99 1.28 9.68
N TYR A 127 -10.34 0.52 8.65
CA TYR A 127 -9.48 -0.51 8.08
C TYR A 127 -8.30 0.06 7.28
N ILE A 128 -8.33 1.37 6.93
CA ILE A 128 -7.24 2.07 6.24
C ILE A 128 -6.21 2.62 7.27
N ILE A 129 -6.57 2.80 8.53
CA ILE A 129 -5.68 3.40 9.54
C ILE A 129 -4.35 2.64 9.68
N PRO A 130 -4.29 1.30 9.80
CA PRO A 130 -3.02 0.58 9.86
C PRO A 130 -2.14 0.81 8.63
N TYR A 131 -2.75 0.93 7.45
CA TYR A 131 -2.05 1.24 6.20
C TYR A 131 -1.41 2.63 6.23
N ILE A 132 -2.10 3.65 6.76
CA ILE A 132 -1.54 5.01 6.94
C ILE A 132 -0.36 4.98 7.90
N ILE A 133 -0.51 4.31 9.06
CA ILE A 133 0.57 4.20 10.06
C ILE A 133 1.82 3.57 9.45
N TRP A 134 1.65 2.49 8.69
CA TRP A 134 2.76 1.86 7.98
C TRP A 134 3.37 2.76 6.91
N ASN A 135 2.56 3.53 6.18
CA ASN A 135 3.06 4.46 5.16
C ASN A 135 3.86 5.62 5.77
N ILE A 136 3.50 6.10 6.96
CA ILE A 136 4.32 7.07 7.70
C ILE A 136 5.69 6.47 8.00
N PHE A 137 5.73 5.26 8.54
CA PHE A 137 6.97 4.55 8.82
C PHE A 137 7.78 4.28 7.55
N ALA A 138 7.15 3.79 6.49
CA ALA A 138 7.80 3.50 5.20
C ALA A 138 8.39 4.77 4.57
N THR A 139 7.71 5.91 4.69
CA THR A 139 8.20 7.20 4.20
C THR A 139 9.44 7.65 4.98
N LEU A 140 9.43 7.53 6.31
CA LEU A 140 10.60 7.83 7.14
C LEU A 140 11.78 6.91 6.83
N LEU A 141 11.53 5.62 6.66
CA LEU A 141 12.54 4.65 6.29
C LEU A 141 13.14 4.97 4.91
N SER A 142 12.30 5.24 3.92
CA SER A 142 12.73 5.55 2.55
C SER A 142 13.52 6.86 2.48
N LEU A 143 13.09 7.91 3.22
CA LEU A 143 13.86 9.15 3.36
C LEU A 143 15.24 8.91 3.95
N THR A 144 15.28 8.16 5.06
CA THR A 144 16.55 7.89 5.75
C THR A 144 17.50 7.07 4.87
N ILE A 145 16.97 6.05 4.17
CA ILE A 145 17.76 5.28 3.20
C ILE A 145 18.29 6.19 2.09
N PHE A 146 17.47 7.09 1.54
CA PHE A 146 17.91 8.04 0.52
C PHE A 146 19.02 8.96 1.01
N LEU A 147 18.95 9.45 2.26
CA LEU A 147 19.95 10.35 2.81
C LEU A 147 21.27 9.64 3.20
N MET A 148 21.24 8.32 3.42
CA MET A 148 22.41 7.52 3.81
C MET A 148 23.16 6.90 2.63
N ASN A 149 22.60 6.93 1.41
CA ASN A 149 23.13 6.28 0.21
C ASN A 149 23.15 7.23 -0.99
#